data_dbcb485c031bea9833f8b899586425f8
#
_entry.id   dbcb485c031bea9833f8b899586425f8
#
_cell.length_a   1.000
_cell.length_b   1.000
_cell.length_c   1.000
_cell.angle_alpha   90.00
_cell.angle_beta   90.00
_cell.angle_gamma   90.00
#
_symmetry.space_group_name_H-M   'P 1'
#
loop_
_entity.id
_entity.type
_entity.pdbx_description
1 polymer ?
#
loop_
_entity_poly.entity_id
_entity_poly.type
_entity_poly.pdbx_seq_one_letter_code
_entity_poly.pdbx_strand_id
1 'polypeptide(L)'
;MATSPGAAGGMLPPDLSAHWYNADDFAPGESWRAFDPARTALVLVDLINWQVDPAGPSIAAIRAAGHPERADHLLARFADTIGPNLELLLPAARRAGVRVVHARLASRHPDYGDIVPALRPYVQAAGAYDGSLAAMPIAEVGDEPGDLSVVKSGSGAFGGTELDFLLRREGIDTILYAGVVTTACVLLSVAAGFDLGYRQYLVADCTGTLSARDQEDAERLIGNYLAEIVTAADAVAAMEQQTHAL
;
A
#
# COMPACT_ATOMS: atom_id res chain seq x y z
N MET A 1 -19.56 -3.47 56.33
CA MET A 1 -19.75 -4.33 55.15
C MET A 1 -19.76 -3.43 53.92
N ALA A 2 -18.67 -3.37 53.23
CA ALA A 2 -18.53 -2.61 51.97
C ALA A 2 -18.82 -3.56 50.82
N THR A 3 -19.85 -3.27 50.05
CA THR A 3 -20.19 -3.98 48.81
C THR A 3 -19.23 -3.55 47.72
N SER A 4 -18.40 -4.49 47.24
CA SER A 4 -17.59 -4.31 46.03
C SER A 4 -18.52 -4.03 44.82
N PRO A 5 -18.17 -3.04 43.96
CA PRO A 5 -18.87 -2.87 42.72
C PRO A 5 -18.53 -4.05 41.81
N GLY A 6 -19.53 -4.78 41.36
CA GLY A 6 -19.39 -5.85 40.41
C GLY A 6 -18.71 -5.33 39.14
N ALA A 7 -17.68 -6.01 38.71
CA ALA A 7 -17.10 -5.83 37.41
C ALA A 7 -18.20 -6.10 36.35
N ALA A 8 -18.72 -5.04 35.76
CA ALA A 8 -19.41 -5.14 34.49
C ALA A 8 -18.37 -5.61 33.47
N GLY A 9 -18.35 -6.92 33.24
CA GLY A 9 -17.66 -7.47 32.11
C GLY A 9 -18.29 -6.86 30.86
N GLY A 10 -17.67 -5.79 30.36
CA GLY A 10 -18.01 -5.21 29.07
C GLY A 10 -17.71 -6.25 28.02
N MET A 11 -18.72 -7.05 27.66
CA MET A 11 -18.66 -7.91 26.50
C MET A 11 -18.56 -6.95 25.30
N LEU A 12 -17.48 -7.09 24.53
CA LEU A 12 -17.36 -6.40 23.25
C LEU A 12 -18.67 -6.65 22.47
N PRO A 13 -19.15 -5.64 21.72
CA PRO A 13 -20.32 -5.84 20.87
C PRO A 13 -20.11 -7.09 20.01
N PRO A 14 -21.16 -7.93 19.79
CA PRO A 14 -21.01 -9.20 19.06
C PRO A 14 -20.42 -9.05 17.65
N ASP A 15 -20.62 -7.91 17.04
CA ASP A 15 -20.04 -7.51 15.75
C ASP A 15 -18.53 -7.30 15.79
N LEU A 16 -17.97 -6.80 16.91
CA LEU A 16 -16.51 -6.65 17.04
C LEU A 16 -15.78 -7.98 17.30
N SER A 17 -16.43 -8.96 17.94
CA SER A 17 -15.81 -10.25 18.21
C SER A 17 -15.64 -11.11 16.94
N ALA A 18 -16.49 -10.91 15.94
CA ALA A 18 -16.37 -11.58 14.63
C ALA A 18 -15.18 -11.05 13.81
N HIS A 19 -14.86 -9.78 13.94
CA HIS A 19 -13.79 -9.14 13.17
C HIS A 19 -12.36 -9.45 13.66
N TRP A 20 -12.20 -9.89 14.89
CA TRP A 20 -10.86 -10.09 15.47
C TRP A 20 -10.17 -11.39 15.07
N TYR A 21 -10.89 -12.38 14.49
CA TYR A 21 -10.33 -13.72 14.29
C TYR A 21 -10.69 -14.44 12.97
N ASN A 22 -11.52 -13.88 12.09
CA ASN A 22 -11.92 -14.56 10.87
C ASN A 22 -11.80 -13.64 9.64
N ALA A 23 -10.74 -13.82 8.87
CA ALA A 23 -10.55 -13.15 7.58
C ALA A 23 -11.63 -13.50 6.53
N ASP A 24 -12.31 -14.63 6.71
CA ASP A 24 -13.36 -15.11 5.80
C ASP A 24 -14.68 -14.32 5.92
N ASP A 25 -14.85 -13.54 6.99
CA ASP A 25 -16.05 -12.74 7.24
C ASP A 25 -15.93 -11.27 6.78
N PHE A 26 -14.81 -10.90 6.18
CA PHE A 26 -14.58 -9.54 5.69
C PHE A 26 -15.23 -9.34 4.32
N ALA A 27 -16.54 -9.26 4.29
CA ALA A 27 -17.21 -8.60 3.17
C ALA A 27 -16.98 -7.08 3.28
N PRO A 28 -16.77 -6.34 2.17
CA PRO A 28 -16.71 -4.88 2.20
C PRO A 28 -17.91 -4.36 2.98
N GLY A 29 -17.67 -3.86 4.18
CA GLY A 29 -18.73 -3.43 5.08
C GLY A 29 -19.46 -2.19 4.55
N GLU A 30 -20.47 -1.73 5.30
CA GLU A 30 -21.15 -0.47 4.99
C GLU A 30 -20.22 0.75 4.96
N SER A 31 -19.00 0.63 5.50
CA SER A 31 -17.94 1.65 5.45
C SER A 31 -17.55 2.04 4.02
N TRP A 32 -17.59 1.09 3.08
CA TRP A 32 -17.30 1.33 1.66
C TRP A 32 -18.32 2.27 0.99
N ARG A 33 -19.55 2.30 1.50
CA ARG A 33 -20.60 3.23 1.03
C ARG A 33 -20.37 4.69 1.43
N ALA A 34 -19.49 4.93 2.41
CA ALA A 34 -19.11 6.25 2.87
C ALA A 34 -17.77 6.73 2.26
N PHE A 35 -17.32 6.09 1.18
CA PHE A 35 -16.09 6.46 0.47
C PHE A 35 -16.25 7.85 -0.15
N ASP A 36 -15.32 8.76 0.19
CA ASP A 36 -15.27 10.12 -0.35
C ASP A 36 -13.94 10.29 -1.12
N PRO A 37 -13.99 10.37 -2.46
CA PRO A 37 -12.79 10.57 -3.26
C PRO A 37 -11.95 11.79 -2.87
N ALA A 38 -12.62 12.90 -2.49
CA ALA A 38 -11.92 14.13 -2.10
C ALA A 38 -11.15 14.02 -0.77
N ARG A 39 -11.46 13.00 0.03
CA ARG A 39 -10.80 12.70 1.31
C ARG A 39 -9.97 11.42 1.25
N THR A 40 -9.72 10.92 0.04
CA THR A 40 -9.03 9.65 -0.18
C THR A 40 -7.71 9.86 -0.93
N ALA A 41 -6.68 9.13 -0.52
CA ALA A 41 -5.44 8.99 -1.27
C ALA A 41 -5.25 7.56 -1.79
N LEU A 42 -4.71 7.41 -2.99
CA LEU A 42 -4.16 6.17 -3.52
C LEU A 42 -2.64 6.21 -3.36
N VAL A 43 -2.13 5.42 -2.41
CA VAL A 43 -0.69 5.35 -2.12
C VAL A 43 -0.08 4.19 -2.89
N LEU A 44 0.75 4.53 -3.88
CA LEU A 44 1.50 3.61 -4.72
C LEU A 44 2.85 3.33 -4.06
N VAL A 45 2.99 2.14 -3.49
CA VAL A 45 4.18 1.76 -2.72
C VAL A 45 5.18 1.07 -3.64
N ASP A 46 6.33 1.69 -3.82
CA ASP A 46 7.50 1.15 -4.53
C ASP A 46 7.24 0.63 -5.97
N LEU A 47 6.27 1.22 -6.68
CA LEU A 47 6.11 0.99 -8.12
C LEU A 47 7.15 1.81 -8.89
N ILE A 48 8.41 1.48 -8.69
CA ILE A 48 9.60 2.18 -9.19
C ILE A 48 10.53 1.24 -9.94
N ASN A 49 11.33 1.80 -10.83
CA ASN A 49 12.14 1.01 -11.78
C ASN A 49 13.05 -0.03 -11.09
N TRP A 50 13.73 0.30 -9.99
CA TRP A 50 14.63 -0.67 -9.38
C TRP A 50 13.92 -1.86 -8.70
N GLN A 51 12.62 -1.72 -8.37
CA GLN A 51 11.84 -2.75 -7.66
C GLN A 51 11.14 -3.72 -8.62
N VAL A 52 10.53 -3.22 -9.71
CA VAL A 52 9.60 -4.01 -10.54
C VAL A 52 9.99 -4.10 -12.02
N ASP A 53 10.98 -3.32 -12.49
CA ASP A 53 11.49 -3.49 -13.85
C ASP A 53 12.09 -4.92 -13.99
N PRO A 54 11.69 -5.70 -15.01
CA PRO A 54 12.26 -7.03 -15.27
C PRO A 54 13.78 -7.07 -15.36
N ALA A 55 14.40 -5.98 -15.83
CA ALA A 55 15.86 -5.79 -15.86
C ALA A 55 16.39 -5.07 -14.61
N GLY A 56 15.52 -4.77 -13.64
CA GLY A 56 15.86 -3.98 -12.46
C GLY A 56 16.74 -4.72 -11.45
N PRO A 57 17.48 -3.95 -10.64
CA PRO A 57 18.43 -4.50 -9.68
C PRO A 57 17.80 -5.45 -8.65
N SER A 58 16.54 -5.22 -8.21
CA SER A 58 15.85 -6.08 -7.26
C SER A 58 15.61 -7.48 -7.85
N ILE A 59 15.11 -7.53 -9.08
CA ILE A 59 14.87 -8.79 -9.80
C ILE A 59 16.18 -9.55 -10.02
N ALA A 60 17.23 -8.84 -10.44
CA ALA A 60 18.56 -9.43 -10.61
C ALA A 60 19.11 -9.99 -9.28
N ALA A 61 18.94 -9.27 -8.16
CA ALA A 61 19.39 -9.71 -6.84
C ALA A 61 18.66 -10.96 -6.35
N ILE A 62 17.33 -11.04 -6.53
CA ILE A 62 16.53 -12.21 -6.16
C ILE A 62 17.01 -13.45 -6.95
N ARG A 63 17.24 -13.32 -8.25
CA ARG A 63 17.77 -14.40 -9.10
C ARG A 63 19.17 -14.83 -8.68
N ALA A 64 20.06 -13.86 -8.40
CA ALA A 64 21.43 -14.12 -7.95
C ALA A 64 21.49 -14.81 -6.58
N ALA A 65 20.48 -14.57 -5.72
CA ALA A 65 20.33 -15.25 -4.44
C ALA A 65 19.85 -16.72 -4.58
N GLY A 66 19.60 -17.20 -5.80
CA GLY A 66 19.18 -18.58 -6.07
C GLY A 66 17.67 -18.81 -6.02
N HIS A 67 16.87 -17.74 -6.15
CA HIS A 67 15.41 -17.79 -6.09
C HIS A 67 14.75 -17.24 -7.38
N PRO A 68 15.10 -17.75 -8.59
CA PRO A 68 14.53 -17.25 -9.83
C PRO A 68 13.00 -17.35 -9.87
N GLU A 69 12.42 -18.40 -9.28
CA GLU A 69 10.98 -18.64 -9.20
C GLU A 69 10.24 -17.50 -8.48
N ARG A 70 10.87 -16.86 -7.50
CA ARG A 70 10.29 -15.71 -6.77
C ARG A 70 10.26 -14.45 -7.63
N ALA A 71 11.34 -14.21 -8.37
CA ALA A 71 11.40 -13.11 -9.32
C ALA A 71 10.35 -13.30 -10.42
N ASP A 72 10.28 -14.51 -10.99
CA ASP A 72 9.36 -14.85 -12.06
C ASP A 72 7.89 -14.75 -11.59
N HIS A 73 7.59 -15.15 -10.35
CA HIS A 73 6.26 -14.99 -9.76
C HIS A 73 5.86 -13.51 -9.66
N LEU A 74 6.73 -12.64 -9.13
CA LEU A 74 6.42 -11.21 -9.01
C LEU A 74 6.21 -10.57 -10.39
N LEU A 75 7.07 -10.90 -11.37
CA LEU A 75 6.96 -10.37 -12.72
C LEU A 75 5.70 -10.84 -13.44
N ALA A 76 5.36 -12.14 -13.32
CA ALA A 76 4.12 -12.68 -13.88
C ALA A 76 2.89 -12.01 -13.24
N ARG A 77 2.86 -11.90 -11.90
CA ARG A 77 1.77 -11.20 -11.21
C ARG A 77 1.67 -9.73 -11.62
N PHE A 78 2.81 -9.08 -11.84
CA PHE A 78 2.80 -7.70 -12.33
C PHE A 78 2.19 -7.62 -13.74
N ALA A 79 2.65 -8.45 -14.66
CA ALA A 79 2.18 -8.44 -16.05
C ALA A 79 0.71 -8.86 -16.20
N ASP A 80 0.30 -9.90 -15.47
CA ASP A 80 -1.00 -10.54 -15.66
C ASP A 80 -2.11 -9.97 -14.77
N THR A 81 -1.75 -9.27 -13.68
CA THR A 81 -2.71 -8.81 -12.67
C THR A 81 -2.51 -7.34 -12.30
N ILE A 82 -1.35 -6.98 -11.75
CA ILE A 82 -1.14 -5.64 -11.18
C ILE A 82 -1.21 -4.56 -12.27
N GLY A 83 -0.46 -4.72 -13.35
CA GLY A 83 -0.42 -3.74 -14.45
C GLY A 83 -1.80 -3.45 -15.03
N PRO A 84 -2.54 -4.47 -15.52
CA PRO A 84 -3.89 -4.28 -16.05
C PRO A 84 -4.86 -3.60 -15.06
N ASN A 85 -4.80 -3.94 -13.78
CA ASN A 85 -5.66 -3.33 -12.76
C ASN A 85 -5.23 -1.89 -12.41
N LEU A 86 -3.94 -1.57 -12.47
CA LEU A 86 -3.47 -0.19 -12.33
C LEU A 86 -3.91 0.69 -13.51
N GLU A 87 -3.90 0.16 -14.74
CA GLU A 87 -4.44 0.85 -15.93
C GLU A 87 -5.92 1.18 -15.79
N LEU A 88 -6.68 0.36 -15.06
CA LEU A 88 -8.07 0.63 -14.72
C LEU A 88 -8.20 1.64 -13.58
N LEU A 89 -7.47 1.44 -12.48
CA LEU A 89 -7.61 2.17 -11.23
C LEU A 89 -7.11 3.62 -11.31
N LEU A 90 -5.90 3.85 -11.86
CA LEU A 90 -5.26 5.17 -11.84
C LEU A 90 -6.04 6.25 -12.57
N PRO A 91 -6.52 6.03 -13.82
CA PRO A 91 -7.32 7.05 -14.48
C PRO A 91 -8.64 7.32 -13.76
N ALA A 92 -9.26 6.31 -13.15
CA ALA A 92 -10.49 6.47 -12.38
C ALA A 92 -10.24 7.29 -11.10
N ALA A 93 -9.18 6.99 -10.36
CA ALA A 93 -8.77 7.71 -9.17
C ALA A 93 -8.53 9.20 -9.47
N ARG A 94 -7.75 9.50 -10.50
CA ARG A 94 -7.47 10.89 -10.91
C ARG A 94 -8.74 11.63 -11.35
N ARG A 95 -9.61 11.01 -12.15
CA ARG A 95 -10.90 11.62 -12.54
C ARG A 95 -11.83 11.90 -11.36
N ALA A 96 -11.83 11.01 -10.37
CA ALA A 96 -12.66 11.18 -9.18
C ALA A 96 -12.09 12.19 -8.16
N GLY A 97 -10.86 12.67 -8.37
CA GLY A 97 -10.19 13.59 -7.44
C GLY A 97 -9.50 12.90 -6.26
N VAL A 98 -9.31 11.58 -6.31
CA VAL A 98 -8.49 10.84 -5.36
C VAL A 98 -7.04 11.30 -5.50
N ARG A 99 -6.39 11.61 -4.38
CA ARG A 99 -5.00 12.05 -4.37
C ARG A 99 -4.05 10.88 -4.63
N VAL A 100 -3.33 10.89 -5.74
CA VAL A 100 -2.29 9.89 -6.02
C VAL A 100 -0.99 10.28 -5.31
N VAL A 101 -0.35 9.30 -4.67
CA VAL A 101 0.91 9.47 -3.92
C VAL A 101 1.88 8.37 -4.28
N HIS A 102 3.07 8.71 -4.76
CA HIS A 102 4.17 7.80 -4.99
C HIS A 102 5.05 7.72 -3.74
N ALA A 103 5.01 6.59 -3.00
CA ALA A 103 5.89 6.31 -1.88
C ALA A 103 7.09 5.47 -2.35
N ARG A 104 8.26 6.09 -2.48
CA ARG A 104 9.43 5.54 -3.18
C ARG A 104 10.58 5.23 -2.24
N LEU A 105 11.03 3.99 -2.16
CA LEU A 105 12.23 3.61 -1.41
C LEU A 105 13.48 4.06 -2.17
N ALA A 106 14.09 5.13 -1.68
CA ALA A 106 15.31 5.70 -2.24
C ALA A 106 16.05 6.50 -1.16
N SER A 107 17.34 6.73 -1.35
CA SER A 107 18.11 7.64 -0.51
C SER A 107 17.91 9.10 -0.95
N ARG A 108 17.79 10.00 0.02
CA ARG A 108 17.86 11.45 -0.23
C ARG A 108 19.28 11.95 -0.42
N HIS A 109 20.28 11.12 -0.07
CA HIS A 109 21.68 11.48 -0.07
C HIS A 109 22.54 10.49 -0.87
N PRO A 110 23.57 10.96 -1.59
CA PRO A 110 24.42 10.10 -2.40
C PRO A 110 25.23 9.06 -1.62
N ASP A 111 25.37 9.24 -0.29
CA ASP A 111 26.06 8.31 0.60
C ASP A 111 25.16 7.22 1.18
N TYR A 112 23.85 7.28 0.89
CA TYR A 112 22.84 6.35 1.40
C TYR A 112 22.76 6.28 2.93
N GLY A 113 23.25 7.31 3.63
CA GLY A 113 23.33 7.36 5.08
C GLY A 113 21.99 7.39 5.77
N ASP A 114 20.96 7.89 5.10
CA ASP A 114 19.58 7.99 5.57
C ASP A 114 18.79 6.67 5.47
N ILE A 115 19.25 5.70 4.69
CA ILE A 115 18.58 4.40 4.55
C ILE A 115 18.81 3.54 5.79
N VAL A 116 17.73 2.90 6.27
CA VAL A 116 17.83 1.94 7.38
C VAL A 116 18.88 0.87 7.08
N PRO A 117 19.71 0.47 8.07
CA PRO A 117 20.89 -0.36 7.83
C PRO A 117 20.60 -1.66 7.05
N ALA A 118 19.46 -2.31 7.32
CA ALA A 118 19.10 -3.56 6.67
C ALA A 118 18.81 -3.42 5.17
N LEU A 119 18.35 -2.26 4.70
CA LEU A 119 18.00 -2.02 3.30
C LEU A 119 19.11 -1.30 2.54
N ARG A 120 20.03 -0.63 3.24
CA ARG A 120 21.09 0.18 2.62
C ARG A 120 21.90 -0.56 1.54
N PRO A 121 22.36 -1.80 1.74
CA PRO A 121 23.12 -2.51 0.71
C PRO A 121 22.34 -2.68 -0.60
N TYR A 122 21.04 -2.93 -0.51
CA TYR A 122 20.18 -3.14 -1.69
C TYR A 122 19.91 -1.82 -2.41
N VAL A 123 19.53 -0.78 -1.69
CA VAL A 123 19.23 0.56 -2.24
C VAL A 123 20.50 1.16 -2.89
N GLN A 124 21.65 0.98 -2.26
CA GLN A 124 22.95 1.42 -2.79
C GLN A 124 23.35 0.63 -4.03
N ALA A 125 23.22 -0.70 -4.03
CA ALA A 125 23.52 -1.54 -5.18
C ALA A 125 22.61 -1.21 -6.38
N ALA A 126 21.37 -0.80 -6.12
CA ALA A 126 20.43 -0.34 -7.13
C ALA A 126 20.72 1.06 -7.66
N GLY A 127 21.60 1.82 -7.03
CA GLY A 127 21.81 3.23 -7.35
C GLY A 127 20.55 4.08 -7.12
N ALA A 128 19.68 3.66 -6.19
CA ALA A 128 18.40 4.29 -5.96
C ALA A 128 18.53 5.48 -5.00
N TYR A 129 18.73 6.65 -5.54
CA TYR A 129 18.67 7.93 -4.82
C TYR A 129 17.64 8.85 -5.47
N ASP A 130 17.15 9.82 -4.74
CA ASP A 130 16.13 10.74 -5.24
C ASP A 130 16.60 11.48 -6.49
N GLY A 131 15.79 11.40 -7.55
CA GLY A 131 16.14 11.89 -8.90
C GLY A 131 16.87 10.90 -9.79
N SER A 132 17.31 9.71 -9.29
CA SER A 132 17.86 8.66 -10.17
C SER A 132 16.75 7.95 -10.94
N LEU A 133 17.07 7.45 -12.14
CA LEU A 133 16.12 6.63 -12.92
C LEU A 133 15.63 5.41 -12.12
N ALA A 134 16.51 4.81 -11.34
CA ALA A 134 16.14 3.68 -10.47
C ALA A 134 14.99 4.01 -9.52
N ALA A 135 14.98 5.21 -8.94
CA ALA A 135 13.98 5.67 -7.98
C ALA A 135 12.73 6.32 -8.63
N MET A 136 12.69 6.46 -9.95
CA MET A 136 11.52 7.01 -10.64
C MET A 136 10.41 5.97 -10.73
N PRO A 137 9.13 6.41 -10.69
CA PRO A 137 8.00 5.55 -10.99
C PRO A 137 8.17 4.84 -12.34
N ILE A 138 7.65 3.62 -12.44
CA ILE A 138 7.57 2.91 -13.72
C ILE A 138 6.60 3.60 -14.67
N ALA A 139 6.76 3.36 -15.97
CA ALA A 139 5.96 4.01 -17.00
C ALA A 139 4.46 3.73 -16.85
N GLU A 140 4.08 2.56 -16.37
CA GLU A 140 2.70 2.10 -16.21
C GLU A 140 1.91 2.93 -15.18
N VAL A 141 2.58 3.50 -14.18
CA VAL A 141 1.90 4.35 -13.17
C VAL A 141 2.04 5.83 -13.48
N GLY A 142 3.08 6.22 -14.22
CA GLY A 142 3.38 7.61 -14.54
C GLY A 142 3.69 8.46 -13.30
N ASP A 143 4.03 9.70 -13.54
CA ASP A 143 4.18 10.76 -12.53
C ASP A 143 3.52 12.00 -13.13
N GLU A 144 2.24 12.21 -12.80
CA GLU A 144 1.46 13.27 -13.42
C GLU A 144 1.49 14.56 -12.59
N PRO A 145 1.35 15.72 -13.25
CA PRO A 145 1.24 16.99 -12.53
C PRO A 145 0.09 16.95 -11.51
N GLY A 146 0.44 17.11 -10.24
CA GLY A 146 -0.51 17.05 -9.12
C GLY A 146 -0.40 15.80 -8.28
N ASP A 147 0.28 14.75 -8.73
CA ASP A 147 0.61 13.61 -7.88
C ASP A 147 1.60 14.05 -6.79
N LEU A 148 1.45 13.49 -5.60
CA LEU A 148 2.42 13.67 -4.52
C LEU A 148 3.50 12.59 -4.61
N SER A 149 4.70 12.94 -4.16
CA SER A 149 5.79 11.99 -4.08
C SER A 149 6.51 12.13 -2.74
N VAL A 150 6.70 11.00 -2.05
CA VAL A 150 7.49 10.93 -0.82
C VAL A 150 8.62 9.92 -0.97
N VAL A 151 9.81 10.29 -0.50
CA VAL A 151 10.97 9.40 -0.45
C VAL A 151 11.04 8.78 0.94
N LYS A 152 10.99 7.46 0.98
CA LYS A 152 11.07 6.71 2.24
C LYS A 152 12.43 6.04 2.41
N SER A 153 12.98 6.14 3.61
CA SER A 153 14.29 5.58 3.99
C SER A 153 14.20 4.18 4.60
N GLY A 154 12.98 3.69 4.78
CA GLY A 154 12.64 2.37 5.30
C GLY A 154 11.55 1.70 4.49
N SER A 155 11.07 0.54 4.95
CA SER A 155 10.04 -0.21 4.22
C SER A 155 8.69 0.49 4.22
N GLY A 156 8.21 0.96 5.38
CA GLY A 156 6.89 1.61 5.48
C GLY A 156 6.90 3.04 4.95
N ALA A 157 5.75 3.48 4.42
CA ALA A 157 5.62 4.79 3.79
C ALA A 157 5.53 5.97 4.78
N PHE A 158 5.22 5.72 6.05
CA PHE A 158 5.03 6.78 7.06
C PHE A 158 6.27 7.06 7.90
N GLY A 159 7.02 6.02 8.28
CA GLY A 159 8.17 6.16 9.17
C GLY A 159 9.28 7.02 8.58
N GLY A 160 9.52 8.21 9.17
CA GLY A 160 10.57 9.11 8.71
C GLY A 160 10.29 9.83 7.39
N THR A 161 9.01 9.93 7.00
CA THR A 161 8.55 10.68 5.82
C THR A 161 7.57 11.78 6.21
N GLU A 162 7.29 12.67 5.27
CA GLU A 162 6.27 13.70 5.38
C GLU A 162 4.86 13.23 5.00
N LEU A 163 4.63 11.94 4.72
CA LEU A 163 3.38 11.44 4.17
C LEU A 163 2.16 11.81 5.03
N ASP A 164 2.19 11.51 6.35
CA ASP A 164 1.07 11.83 7.24
C ASP A 164 0.75 13.33 7.24
N PHE A 165 1.79 14.18 7.31
CA PHE A 165 1.63 15.62 7.25
C PHE A 165 0.96 16.09 5.96
N LEU A 166 1.40 15.58 4.80
CA LEU A 166 0.84 15.92 3.50
C LEU A 166 -0.62 15.50 3.38
N LEU A 167 -0.93 14.27 3.77
CA LEU A 167 -2.30 13.74 3.72
C LEU A 167 -3.24 14.55 4.64
N ARG A 168 -2.84 14.82 5.87
CA ARG A 168 -3.65 15.62 6.82
C ARG A 168 -3.88 17.04 6.35
N ARG A 169 -2.87 17.67 5.78
CA ARG A 169 -2.98 19.02 5.22
C ARG A 169 -4.05 19.09 4.13
N GLU A 170 -4.23 18.04 3.35
CA GLU A 170 -5.23 17.95 2.28
C GLU A 170 -6.58 17.41 2.77
N GLY A 171 -6.73 17.15 4.07
CA GLY A 171 -7.96 16.64 4.66
C GLY A 171 -8.22 15.17 4.36
N ILE A 172 -7.20 14.42 3.94
CA ILE A 172 -7.29 12.99 3.65
C ILE A 172 -7.39 12.20 4.96
N ASP A 173 -8.35 11.31 5.05
CA ASP A 173 -8.56 10.38 6.16
C ASP A 173 -8.71 8.92 5.71
N THR A 174 -8.72 8.68 4.41
CA THR A 174 -8.91 7.37 3.80
C THR A 174 -7.77 7.06 2.84
N ILE A 175 -7.25 5.83 2.87
CA ILE A 175 -6.13 5.42 2.02
C ILE A 175 -6.44 4.12 1.31
N LEU A 176 -6.24 4.11 0.00
CA LEU A 176 -6.12 2.93 -0.85
C LEU A 176 -4.63 2.60 -1.02
N TYR A 177 -4.23 1.35 -0.81
CA TYR A 177 -2.84 0.92 -1.03
C TYR A 177 -2.73 0.03 -2.25
N ALA A 178 -1.75 0.32 -3.10
CA ALA A 178 -1.29 -0.53 -4.19
C ALA A 178 0.24 -0.59 -4.20
N GLY A 179 0.83 -1.58 -4.84
CA GLY A 179 2.29 -1.66 -5.00
C GLY A 179 2.95 -2.91 -4.45
N VAL A 180 4.24 -2.82 -4.18
CA VAL A 180 5.11 -3.96 -3.84
C VAL A 180 6.05 -3.65 -2.67
N VAL A 181 6.57 -4.68 -1.94
CA VAL A 181 5.99 -6.02 -1.92
C VAL A 181 4.96 -6.08 -0.80
N THR A 182 3.88 -6.84 -1.03
CA THR A 182 2.74 -6.90 -0.11
C THR A 182 3.14 -7.30 1.30
N THR A 183 4.06 -8.27 1.44
CA THR A 183 4.56 -8.78 2.73
C THR A 183 5.53 -7.86 3.48
N ALA A 184 5.95 -6.75 2.89
CA ALA A 184 6.92 -5.84 3.52
C ALA A 184 6.47 -4.38 3.41
N CYS A 185 6.82 -3.70 2.32
CA CYS A 185 6.59 -2.26 2.20
C CYS A 185 5.12 -1.89 2.29
N VAL A 186 4.22 -2.67 1.65
CA VAL A 186 2.78 -2.43 1.73
C VAL A 186 2.27 -2.73 3.13
N LEU A 187 2.53 -3.94 3.68
CA LEU A 187 2.09 -4.33 5.03
C LEU A 187 2.52 -3.32 6.09
N LEU A 188 3.79 -2.88 6.07
CA LEU A 188 4.31 -1.91 7.05
C LEU A 188 3.71 -0.52 6.86
N SER A 189 3.35 -0.15 5.64
CA SER A 189 2.62 1.11 5.38
C SER A 189 1.21 1.04 5.93
N VAL A 190 0.50 -0.06 5.67
CA VAL A 190 -0.85 -0.30 6.20
C VAL A 190 -0.85 -0.32 7.72
N ALA A 191 0.08 -1.04 8.36
CA ALA A 191 0.17 -1.10 9.83
C ALA A 191 0.40 0.28 10.45
N ALA A 192 1.31 1.08 9.88
CA ALA A 192 1.57 2.42 10.36
C ALA A 192 0.38 3.37 10.13
N GLY A 193 -0.29 3.28 8.99
CA GLY A 193 -1.49 4.07 8.71
C GLY A 193 -2.65 3.72 9.63
N PHE A 194 -2.77 2.44 10.03
CA PHE A 194 -3.74 1.99 11.03
C PHE A 194 -3.51 2.67 12.38
N ASP A 195 -2.27 2.65 12.87
CA ASP A 195 -1.90 3.30 14.15
C ASP A 195 -2.10 4.84 14.11
N LEU A 196 -2.01 5.45 12.92
CA LEU A 196 -2.30 6.87 12.71
C LEU A 196 -3.81 7.16 12.56
N GLY A 197 -4.68 6.14 12.54
CA GLY A 197 -6.13 6.28 12.52
C GLY A 197 -6.73 6.56 11.14
N TYR A 198 -6.04 6.19 10.06
CA TYR A 198 -6.63 6.23 8.71
C TYR A 198 -7.61 5.08 8.51
N ARG A 199 -8.70 5.35 7.78
CA ARG A 199 -9.50 4.29 7.15
C ARG A 199 -8.70 3.74 5.98
N GLN A 200 -8.62 2.41 5.87
CA GLN A 200 -7.68 1.81 4.95
C GLN A 200 -8.29 0.69 4.11
N TYR A 201 -7.87 0.64 2.86
CA TYR A 201 -8.23 -0.39 1.89
C TYR A 201 -6.97 -0.91 1.19
N LEU A 202 -6.81 -2.22 1.11
CA LEU A 202 -5.81 -2.85 0.27
C LEU A 202 -6.45 -3.22 -1.07
N VAL A 203 -5.99 -2.63 -2.15
CA VAL A 203 -6.41 -3.03 -3.51
C VAL A 203 -5.59 -4.27 -3.89
N ALA A 204 -6.09 -5.45 -3.51
CA ALA A 204 -5.30 -6.69 -3.50
C ALA A 204 -4.77 -7.11 -4.87
N ASP A 205 -5.55 -6.90 -5.92
CA ASP A 205 -5.17 -7.15 -7.32
C ASP A 205 -4.26 -6.07 -7.93
N CYS A 206 -3.97 -5.00 -7.17
CA CYS A 206 -2.92 -4.02 -7.46
C CYS A 206 -1.70 -4.17 -6.56
N THR A 207 -1.57 -5.28 -5.81
CA THR A 207 -0.40 -5.57 -4.97
C THR A 207 0.26 -6.89 -5.32
N GLY A 208 1.54 -7.04 -5.02
CA GLY A 208 2.28 -8.26 -5.29
C GLY A 208 3.44 -8.52 -4.36
N THR A 209 3.74 -9.81 -4.17
CA THR A 209 4.91 -10.27 -3.44
C THR A 209 5.57 -11.45 -4.16
N LEU A 210 6.44 -12.19 -3.48
CA LEU A 210 7.39 -13.13 -4.09
C LEU A 210 6.87 -14.56 -4.22
N SER A 211 5.64 -14.86 -3.76
CA SER A 211 4.95 -16.13 -3.99
C SER A 211 3.44 -15.97 -3.77
N ALA A 212 2.63 -16.88 -4.33
CA ALA A 212 1.18 -16.88 -4.13
C ALA A 212 0.82 -17.05 -2.65
N ARG A 213 1.52 -17.98 -1.96
CA ARG A 213 1.29 -18.22 -0.53
C ARG A 213 1.59 -16.98 0.31
N ASP A 214 2.72 -16.31 0.06
CA ASP A 214 3.07 -15.08 0.79
C ASP A 214 2.03 -13.97 0.53
N GLN A 215 1.45 -13.93 -0.68
CA GLN A 215 0.37 -12.99 -1.02
C GLN A 215 -0.89 -13.26 -0.19
N GLU A 216 -1.36 -14.52 -0.18
CA GLU A 216 -2.52 -14.95 0.60
C GLU A 216 -2.33 -14.68 2.09
N ASP A 217 -1.14 -15.01 2.63
CA ASP A 217 -0.82 -14.76 4.04
C ASP A 217 -0.80 -13.26 4.38
N ALA A 218 -0.27 -12.41 3.50
CA ALA A 218 -0.27 -10.97 3.69
C ALA A 218 -1.68 -10.37 3.62
N GLU A 219 -2.48 -10.76 2.63
CA GLU A 219 -3.88 -10.33 2.49
C GLU A 219 -4.70 -10.74 3.72
N ARG A 220 -4.53 -11.97 4.20
CA ARG A 220 -5.19 -12.45 5.42
C ARG A 220 -4.78 -11.66 6.66
N LEU A 221 -3.48 -11.36 6.84
CA LEU A 221 -2.99 -10.56 7.96
C LEU A 221 -3.51 -9.12 7.92
N ILE A 222 -3.51 -8.50 6.76
CA ILE A 222 -4.02 -7.15 6.57
C ILE A 222 -5.53 -7.13 6.77
N GLY A 223 -6.25 -8.07 6.17
CA GLY A 223 -7.71 -8.15 6.19
C GLY A 223 -8.30 -8.48 7.57
N ASN A 224 -7.50 -9.03 8.49
CA ASN A 224 -8.01 -9.35 9.83
C ASN A 224 -8.55 -8.11 10.57
N TYR A 225 -7.85 -6.95 10.50
CA TYR A 225 -8.29 -5.71 11.17
C TYR A 225 -7.56 -4.44 10.72
N LEU A 226 -6.51 -4.56 9.89
CA LEU A 226 -5.70 -3.38 9.51
C LEU A 226 -6.34 -2.60 8.37
N ALA A 227 -6.87 -3.29 7.36
CA ALA A 227 -7.50 -2.68 6.19
C ALA A 227 -8.55 -3.61 5.59
N GLU A 228 -9.56 -3.05 4.93
CA GLU A 228 -10.48 -3.83 4.11
C GLU A 228 -9.78 -4.27 2.81
N ILE A 229 -10.03 -5.51 2.38
CA ILE A 229 -9.49 -6.04 1.12
C ILE A 229 -10.51 -5.79 0.02
N VAL A 230 -10.07 -5.12 -1.03
CA VAL A 230 -10.92 -4.76 -2.19
C VAL A 230 -10.18 -5.06 -3.49
N THR A 231 -10.91 -5.10 -4.60
CA THR A 231 -10.36 -5.15 -5.94
C THR A 231 -10.28 -3.75 -6.58
N ALA A 232 -9.50 -3.60 -7.64
CA ALA A 232 -9.49 -2.39 -8.45
C ALA A 232 -10.89 -2.07 -9.01
N ALA A 233 -11.63 -3.10 -9.42
CA ALA A 233 -13.00 -2.95 -9.92
C ALA A 233 -13.94 -2.40 -8.84
N ASP A 234 -13.85 -2.88 -7.59
CA ASP A 234 -14.65 -2.36 -6.47
C ASP A 234 -14.32 -0.90 -6.20
N ALA A 235 -13.03 -0.55 -6.19
CA ALA A 235 -12.56 0.81 -5.97
C ALA A 235 -13.07 1.77 -7.06
N VAL A 236 -12.99 1.37 -8.33
CA VAL A 236 -13.49 2.14 -9.45
C VAL A 236 -15.00 2.34 -9.37
N ALA A 237 -15.75 1.27 -9.08
CA ALA A 237 -17.21 1.35 -8.93
C ALA A 237 -17.63 2.32 -7.81
N ALA A 238 -16.90 2.34 -6.68
CA ALA A 238 -17.15 3.28 -5.59
C ALA A 238 -16.87 4.74 -6.01
N MET A 239 -15.79 4.98 -6.75
CA MET A 239 -15.45 6.31 -7.27
C MET A 239 -16.50 6.84 -8.25
N GLU A 240 -17.00 5.99 -9.15
CA GLU A 240 -17.99 6.36 -10.15
C GLU A 240 -19.36 6.67 -9.52
N GLN A 241 -19.78 5.93 -8.49
CA GLN A 241 -21.03 6.19 -7.77
C GLN A 241 -21.06 7.57 -7.13
N GLN A 242 -19.94 8.03 -6.58
CA GLN A 242 -19.85 9.37 -5.97
C GLN A 242 -19.83 10.50 -7.00
N THR A 243 -19.24 10.27 -8.18
CA THR A 243 -19.20 11.27 -9.25
C THR A 243 -20.60 11.54 -9.85
N HIS A 244 -21.53 10.59 -9.76
CA HIS A 244 -22.92 10.73 -10.26
C HIS A 244 -23.87 11.30 -9.19
N ALA A 245 -23.44 11.45 -7.95
CA ALA A 245 -24.23 11.97 -6.84
C ALA A 245 -24.08 13.50 -6.62
N LEU A 246 -23.15 14.13 -7.33
CA LEU A 246 -22.89 15.59 -7.36
C LEU A 246 -23.50 16.24 -8.59
#